data_206fc1f97af08521968d10126acdc8c2
#
_entry.id   206fc1f97af08521968d10126acdc8c2
#
_cell.length_a   1.000
_cell.length_b   1.000
_cell.length_c   1.000
_cell.angle_alpha   90.00
_cell.angle_beta   90.00
_cell.angle_gamma   90.00
#
_symmetry.space_group_name_H-M   'P 1'
#
loop_
_entity.id
_entity.type
_entity.pdbx_description
1 polymer ?
#
loop_
_entity_poly.entity_id
_entity_poly.type
_entity_poly.pdbx_seq_one_letter_code
_entity_poly.pdbx_strand_id
1 'polypeptide(L)'
;MTIEQSIIDIAVENGATVAGIADVRALRSSPSHAIYTQMGDYAGVGTTQEDTLPVHELFHWPDSARSALVIGLAHPKNRPELDWWDGKGTPGNRVLISIIEKIRRRIEDDLDISTRKLHYYVEKGGVFLKDAAVLAGLGCIGKNNLLITPDYGPRIRLRALFLDADLAPTGPVDFDPCAGCRVNCRKVCPEHAMDEKAAVFASFDDSLNLPARDGAYDREICNIRIEKDIAESRTTPTGRPGPTKYCRRCEFICPVGK
;
A
#
# COMPACT_ATOMS: atom_id res chain seq x y z
N MET A 1 20.57 -14.55 -16.36
CA MET A 1 19.50 -13.72 -15.79
C MET A 1 18.49 -14.69 -15.19
N THR A 2 18.07 -14.52 -13.95
CA THR A 2 17.03 -15.38 -13.36
C THR A 2 15.65 -14.93 -13.84
N ILE A 3 14.66 -15.78 -13.69
CA ILE A 3 13.28 -15.45 -14.09
C ILE A 3 12.72 -14.30 -13.23
N GLU A 4 13.09 -14.25 -11.94
CA GLU A 4 12.72 -13.16 -11.05
C GLU A 4 13.26 -11.81 -11.54
N GLN A 5 14.54 -11.79 -11.97
CA GLN A 5 15.14 -10.59 -12.51
C GLN A 5 14.46 -10.15 -13.80
N SER A 6 14.11 -11.09 -14.67
CA SER A 6 13.36 -10.78 -15.91
C SER A 6 12.00 -10.15 -15.61
N ILE A 7 11.29 -10.66 -14.60
CA ILE A 7 9.99 -10.10 -14.16
C ILE A 7 10.15 -8.69 -13.59
N ILE A 8 11.19 -8.45 -12.78
CA ILE A 8 11.50 -7.13 -12.23
C ILE A 8 11.86 -6.15 -13.35
N ASP A 9 12.69 -6.57 -14.30
CA ASP A 9 13.08 -5.75 -15.44
C ASP A 9 11.86 -5.39 -16.31
N ILE A 10 10.98 -6.34 -16.60
CA ILE A 10 9.69 -6.09 -17.26
C ILE A 10 8.89 -5.03 -16.49
N ALA A 11 8.84 -5.11 -15.16
CA ALA A 11 8.09 -4.14 -14.36
C ALA A 11 8.68 -2.73 -14.48
N VAL A 12 10.00 -2.59 -14.39
CA VAL A 12 10.71 -1.31 -14.48
C VAL A 12 10.60 -0.72 -15.88
N GLU A 13 10.80 -1.52 -16.92
CA GLU A 13 10.66 -1.10 -18.34
C GLU A 13 9.25 -0.57 -18.65
N ASN A 14 8.23 -1.11 -18.00
CA ASN A 14 6.85 -0.66 -18.17
C ASN A 14 6.44 0.49 -17.27
N GLY A 15 7.38 1.06 -16.50
CA GLY A 15 7.21 2.31 -15.76
C GLY A 15 7.02 2.16 -14.26
N ALA A 16 7.18 0.97 -13.67
CA ALA A 16 7.29 0.85 -12.23
C ALA A 16 8.58 1.54 -11.75
N THR A 17 8.48 2.30 -10.65
CA THR A 17 9.65 2.92 -10.03
C THR A 17 10.46 1.92 -9.23
N VAL A 18 9.78 0.99 -8.59
CA VAL A 18 10.34 -0.16 -7.87
C VAL A 18 9.46 -1.38 -8.11
N ALA A 19 10.08 -2.56 -8.07
CA ALA A 19 9.38 -3.83 -8.17
C ALA A 19 10.09 -4.90 -7.32
N GLY A 20 9.32 -5.87 -6.83
CA GLY A 20 9.85 -7.00 -6.09
C GLY A 20 8.83 -8.12 -5.99
N ILE A 21 9.29 -9.30 -5.57
CA ILE A 21 8.50 -10.53 -5.50
C ILE A 21 8.33 -10.97 -4.05
N ALA A 22 7.11 -11.24 -3.64
CA ALA A 22 6.77 -11.81 -2.34
C ALA A 22 6.24 -13.24 -2.50
N ASP A 23 6.56 -14.12 -1.56
CA ASP A 23 5.95 -15.45 -1.42
C ASP A 23 4.51 -15.29 -0.90
N VAL A 24 3.54 -15.91 -1.56
CA VAL A 24 2.12 -15.80 -1.18
C VAL A 24 1.84 -16.51 0.16
N ARG A 25 2.59 -17.56 0.51
CA ARG A 25 2.42 -18.23 1.82
C ARG A 25 2.90 -17.34 2.96
N ALA A 26 4.06 -16.70 2.79
CA ALA A 26 4.55 -15.69 3.74
C ALA A 26 3.58 -14.52 3.87
N LEU A 27 2.99 -14.09 2.75
CA LEU A 27 2.01 -13.00 2.75
C LEU A 27 0.74 -13.36 3.53
N ARG A 28 0.24 -14.60 3.42
CA ARG A 28 -0.93 -15.08 4.21
C ARG A 28 -0.72 -15.00 5.73
N SER A 29 0.51 -15.17 6.19
CA SER A 29 0.88 -15.12 7.61
C SER A 29 1.45 -13.77 8.04
N SER A 30 1.47 -12.78 7.15
CA SER A 30 1.95 -11.43 7.49
C SER A 30 1.02 -10.75 8.50
N PRO A 31 1.52 -9.80 9.32
CA PRO A 31 0.77 -9.26 10.45
C PRO A 31 -0.63 -8.76 10.12
N SER A 32 -0.78 -7.97 9.04
CA SER A 32 -2.11 -7.45 8.68
C SER A 32 -3.07 -8.53 8.20
N HIS A 33 -2.58 -9.57 7.50
CA HIS A 33 -3.42 -10.69 7.09
C HIS A 33 -3.76 -11.62 8.25
N ALA A 34 -2.82 -11.83 9.19
CA ALA A 34 -3.04 -12.67 10.37
C ALA A 34 -4.14 -12.11 11.29
N ILE A 35 -4.24 -10.78 11.41
CA ILE A 35 -5.27 -10.14 12.23
C ILE A 35 -6.56 -9.80 11.46
N TYR A 36 -6.60 -10.06 10.14
CA TYR A 36 -7.70 -9.64 9.29
C TYR A 36 -9.07 -10.09 9.81
N THR A 37 -9.17 -11.34 10.29
CA THR A 37 -10.41 -11.89 10.86
C THR A 37 -10.81 -11.27 12.21
N GLN A 38 -9.90 -10.51 12.84
CA GLN A 38 -10.12 -9.83 14.10
C GLN A 38 -10.43 -8.33 13.90
N MET A 39 -10.31 -7.85 12.66
CA MET A 39 -10.63 -6.47 12.32
C MET A 39 -12.15 -6.31 12.29
N GLY A 40 -12.65 -5.24 12.92
CA GLY A 40 -14.07 -4.88 12.82
C GLY A 40 -14.44 -4.41 11.41
N ASP A 41 -15.73 -4.36 11.15
CA ASP A 41 -16.27 -3.76 9.93
C ASP A 41 -15.82 -2.30 9.85
N TYR A 42 -15.35 -1.91 8.68
CA TYR A 42 -14.88 -0.55 8.44
C TYR A 42 -15.74 0.12 7.38
N ALA A 43 -16.38 1.21 7.74
CA ALA A 43 -17.07 2.11 6.82
C ALA A 43 -16.30 3.42 6.71
N GLY A 44 -16.02 3.88 5.50
CA GLY A 44 -15.32 5.15 5.30
C GLY A 44 -14.54 5.21 4.00
N VAL A 45 -13.70 6.24 3.85
CA VAL A 45 -12.92 6.44 2.62
C VAL A 45 -11.99 5.25 2.35
N GLY A 46 -12.06 4.72 1.15
CA GLY A 46 -11.27 3.55 0.74
C GLY A 46 -11.90 2.22 1.07
N THR A 47 -13.18 2.19 1.47
CA THR A 47 -14.01 0.98 1.53
C THR A 47 -15.11 1.04 0.46
N THR A 48 -15.66 -0.12 0.11
CA THR A 48 -16.87 -0.21 -0.68
C THR A 48 -18.06 -0.07 0.26
N GLN A 49 -18.64 1.10 0.36
CA GLN A 49 -19.81 1.37 1.20
C GLN A 49 -21.06 0.55 0.81
N GLU A 50 -21.02 -0.13 -0.34
CA GLU A 50 -22.16 -0.85 -0.89
C GLU A 50 -22.24 -2.32 -0.47
N ASP A 51 -21.15 -2.88 0.10
CA ASP A 51 -21.11 -4.30 0.47
C ASP A 51 -21.21 -4.45 2.00
N THR A 52 -22.36 -4.87 2.47
CA THR A 52 -22.64 -5.16 3.89
C THR A 52 -22.13 -6.54 4.35
N LEU A 53 -21.34 -7.22 3.53
CA LEU A 53 -20.81 -8.54 3.87
C LEU A 53 -19.64 -8.43 4.83
N PRO A 54 -19.56 -9.30 5.85
CA PRO A 54 -18.42 -9.35 6.74
C PRO A 54 -17.11 -9.49 5.97
N VAL A 55 -16.14 -8.67 6.32
CA VAL A 55 -14.84 -8.55 5.66
C VAL A 55 -14.14 -9.90 5.47
N HIS A 56 -14.25 -10.81 6.43
CA HIS A 56 -13.57 -12.10 6.43
C HIS A 56 -14.23 -13.17 5.53
N GLU A 57 -15.47 -12.99 5.07
CA GLU A 57 -16.15 -13.98 4.23
C GLU A 57 -15.76 -13.88 2.75
N LEU A 58 -15.20 -12.74 2.32
CA LEU A 58 -14.89 -12.44 0.93
C LEU A 58 -13.40 -12.62 0.58
N PHE A 59 -12.58 -13.02 1.55
CA PHE A 59 -11.13 -13.12 1.38
C PHE A 59 -10.71 -14.47 0.78
N HIS A 60 -10.74 -14.58 -0.55
CA HIS A 60 -10.29 -15.79 -1.26
C HIS A 60 -9.19 -15.46 -2.28
N TRP A 61 -7.99 -15.98 -2.03
CA TRP A 61 -6.95 -16.01 -3.04
C TRP A 61 -7.01 -17.33 -3.82
N PRO A 62 -6.74 -17.31 -5.14
CA PRO A 62 -6.75 -18.55 -5.91
C PRO A 62 -5.66 -19.50 -5.42
N ASP A 63 -5.96 -20.81 -5.47
CA ASP A 63 -5.02 -21.86 -5.07
C ASP A 63 -3.77 -21.90 -5.96
N SER A 64 -3.87 -21.41 -7.19
CA SER A 64 -2.75 -21.28 -8.12
C SER A 64 -1.80 -20.15 -7.78
N ALA A 65 -2.18 -19.16 -6.96
CA ALA A 65 -1.30 -18.06 -6.59
C ALA A 65 -0.11 -18.54 -5.76
N ARG A 66 1.10 -18.47 -6.32
CA ARG A 66 2.36 -18.86 -5.69
C ARG A 66 3.17 -17.66 -5.24
N SER A 67 3.31 -16.69 -6.11
CA SER A 67 4.07 -15.47 -5.88
C SER A 67 3.22 -14.23 -6.11
N ALA A 68 3.64 -13.11 -5.53
CA ALA A 68 3.04 -11.81 -5.79
C ALA A 68 4.11 -10.83 -6.29
N LEU A 69 3.96 -10.34 -7.50
CA LEU A 69 4.73 -9.19 -7.97
C LEU A 69 4.13 -7.93 -7.36
N VAL A 70 4.95 -7.20 -6.62
CA VAL A 70 4.58 -5.90 -6.01
C VAL A 70 5.34 -4.80 -6.73
N ILE A 71 4.62 -3.79 -7.20
CA ILE A 71 5.20 -2.63 -7.86
C ILE A 71 4.88 -1.35 -7.10
N GLY A 72 5.77 -0.38 -7.22
CA GLY A 72 5.57 0.96 -6.70
C GLY A 72 5.79 2.03 -7.78
N LEU A 73 5.00 3.11 -7.69
CA LEU A 73 5.16 4.32 -8.47
C LEU A 73 5.49 5.47 -7.52
N ALA A 74 6.59 6.17 -7.76
CA ALA A 74 6.96 7.34 -6.98
C ALA A 74 5.99 8.51 -7.23
N HIS A 75 5.59 9.17 -6.14
CA HIS A 75 4.76 10.36 -6.12
C HIS A 75 5.54 11.53 -5.48
N PRO A 76 6.47 12.14 -6.20
CA PRO A 76 7.38 13.14 -5.66
C PRO A 76 6.64 14.42 -5.23
N LYS A 77 7.26 15.19 -4.34
CA LYS A 77 6.65 16.42 -3.75
C LYS A 77 6.27 17.46 -4.80
N ASN A 78 7.00 17.51 -5.92
CA ASN A 78 6.75 18.43 -7.02
C ASN A 78 5.64 17.99 -8.00
N ARG A 79 5.05 16.80 -7.75
CA ARG A 79 3.93 16.26 -8.52
C ARG A 79 2.75 15.90 -7.61
N PRO A 80 2.27 16.84 -6.76
CA PRO A 80 1.23 16.56 -5.77
C PRO A 80 -0.11 16.17 -6.39
N GLU A 81 -0.36 16.57 -7.63
CA GLU A 81 -1.58 16.26 -8.39
C GLU A 81 -1.77 14.76 -8.63
N LEU A 82 -0.70 13.97 -8.58
CA LEU A 82 -0.80 12.51 -8.70
C LEU A 82 -1.70 11.88 -7.63
N ASP A 83 -1.84 12.53 -6.47
CA ASP A 83 -2.67 12.06 -5.36
C ASP A 83 -3.98 12.86 -5.18
N TRP A 84 -4.32 13.76 -6.08
CA TRP A 84 -5.57 14.50 -5.98
C TRP A 84 -6.75 13.67 -6.49
N TRP A 85 -7.73 13.48 -5.64
CA TRP A 85 -8.93 12.74 -5.98
C TRP A 85 -9.92 13.62 -6.76
N ASP A 86 -10.32 13.18 -7.94
CA ASP A 86 -11.23 13.91 -8.85
C ASP A 86 -12.67 13.37 -8.86
N GLY A 87 -13.03 12.54 -7.88
CA GLY A 87 -14.34 11.88 -7.81
C GLY A 87 -14.37 10.48 -8.45
N LYS A 88 -13.37 10.12 -9.26
CA LYS A 88 -13.26 8.83 -9.94
C LYS A 88 -11.94 8.09 -9.63
N GLY A 89 -11.02 8.75 -8.94
CA GLY A 89 -9.71 8.23 -8.60
C GLY A 89 -8.66 9.32 -8.59
N THR A 90 -7.40 8.91 -8.47
CA THR A 90 -6.26 9.83 -8.57
C THR A 90 -5.51 9.60 -9.89
N PRO A 91 -4.87 10.63 -10.47
CA PRO A 91 -4.03 10.46 -11.66
C PRO A 91 -2.96 9.37 -11.47
N GLY A 92 -2.28 9.33 -10.31
CA GLY A 92 -1.26 8.32 -10.01
C GLY A 92 -1.82 6.90 -9.99
N ASN A 93 -3.03 6.70 -9.44
CA ASN A 93 -3.66 5.38 -9.46
C ASN A 93 -4.00 4.93 -10.89
N ARG A 94 -4.45 5.84 -11.76
CA ARG A 94 -4.69 5.51 -13.17
C ARG A 94 -3.41 5.11 -13.90
N VAL A 95 -2.29 5.80 -13.61
CA VAL A 95 -0.97 5.42 -14.15
C VAL A 95 -0.57 4.02 -13.67
N LEU A 96 -0.71 3.73 -12.36
CA LEU A 96 -0.41 2.39 -11.80
C LEU A 96 -1.26 1.29 -12.43
N ILE A 97 -2.55 1.53 -12.68
CA ILE A 97 -3.43 0.57 -13.36
C ILE A 97 -2.93 0.28 -14.78
N SER A 98 -2.50 1.31 -15.50
CA SER A 98 -1.94 1.14 -16.85
C SER A 98 -0.63 0.37 -16.82
N ILE A 99 0.26 0.67 -15.87
CA ILE A 99 1.54 -0.04 -15.69
C ILE A 99 1.30 -1.52 -15.43
N ILE A 100 0.45 -1.86 -14.44
CA ILE A 100 0.20 -3.25 -14.07
C ILE A 100 -0.40 -4.07 -15.23
N GLU A 101 -1.21 -3.44 -16.07
CA GLU A 101 -1.80 -4.10 -17.24
C GLU A 101 -0.75 -4.40 -18.32
N LYS A 102 0.19 -3.50 -18.54
CA LYS A 102 1.31 -3.73 -19.48
C LYS A 102 2.24 -4.84 -18.97
N ILE A 103 2.59 -4.79 -17.68
CA ILE A 103 3.43 -5.81 -17.03
C ILE A 103 2.77 -7.18 -17.15
N ARG A 104 1.48 -7.27 -16.85
CA ARG A 104 0.72 -8.51 -16.93
C ARG A 104 0.83 -9.16 -18.30
N ARG A 105 0.56 -8.40 -19.36
CA ARG A 105 0.65 -8.89 -20.75
C ARG A 105 2.06 -9.36 -21.08
N ARG A 106 3.07 -8.57 -20.74
CA ARG A 106 4.46 -8.91 -21.00
C ARG A 106 4.91 -10.19 -20.28
N ILE A 107 4.48 -10.39 -19.03
CA ILE A 107 4.78 -11.62 -18.29
C ILE A 107 4.09 -12.83 -18.94
N GLU A 108 2.82 -12.70 -19.32
CA GLU A 108 2.08 -13.78 -19.96
C GLU A 108 2.65 -14.11 -21.36
N ASP A 109 2.95 -13.08 -22.17
CA ASP A 109 3.42 -13.24 -23.55
C ASP A 109 4.88 -13.70 -23.63
N ASP A 110 5.77 -13.15 -22.78
CA ASP A 110 7.22 -13.36 -22.91
C ASP A 110 7.73 -14.52 -22.04
N LEU A 111 7.04 -14.84 -20.91
CA LEU A 111 7.50 -15.81 -19.92
C LEU A 111 6.56 -17.01 -19.74
N ASP A 112 5.39 -17.02 -20.39
CA ASP A 112 4.35 -18.06 -20.26
C ASP A 112 3.93 -18.31 -18.81
N ILE A 113 3.91 -17.23 -17.98
CA ILE A 113 3.45 -17.28 -16.59
C ILE A 113 2.06 -16.67 -16.50
N SER A 114 1.08 -17.46 -16.05
CA SER A 114 -0.27 -16.97 -15.81
C SER A 114 -0.29 -15.94 -14.68
N THR A 115 -1.02 -14.87 -14.89
CA THR A 115 -1.13 -13.79 -13.92
C THR A 115 -2.58 -13.55 -13.49
N ARG A 116 -2.77 -13.01 -12.29
CA ARG A 116 -4.08 -12.60 -11.81
C ARG A 116 -4.05 -11.20 -11.22
N LYS A 117 -4.88 -10.33 -11.76
CA LYS A 117 -5.13 -9.00 -11.20
C LYS A 117 -5.76 -9.11 -9.83
N LEU A 118 -5.32 -8.25 -8.92
CA LEU A 118 -5.88 -8.15 -7.58
C LEU A 118 -6.89 -7.01 -7.52
N HIS A 119 -7.94 -7.22 -6.75
CA HIS A 119 -8.82 -6.14 -6.34
C HIS A 119 -8.02 -5.13 -5.51
N TYR A 120 -8.43 -3.87 -5.56
CA TYR A 120 -7.85 -2.84 -4.70
C TYR A 120 -8.21 -3.08 -3.22
N TYR A 121 -9.42 -3.58 -2.99
CA TYR A 121 -9.96 -3.85 -1.67
C TYR A 121 -9.60 -5.26 -1.22
N VAL A 122 -9.09 -5.38 0.03
CA VAL A 122 -8.70 -6.66 0.63
C VAL A 122 -9.92 -7.57 0.76
N GLU A 123 -11.06 -7.04 1.16
CA GLU A 123 -12.34 -7.71 1.31
C GLU A 123 -12.88 -8.32 0.00
N LYS A 124 -12.37 -7.90 -1.14
CA LYS A 124 -12.69 -8.45 -2.47
C LYS A 124 -11.57 -9.33 -3.05
N GLY A 125 -10.68 -9.84 -2.21
CA GLY A 125 -9.56 -10.69 -2.62
C GLY A 125 -8.29 -9.91 -2.99
N GLY A 126 -8.17 -8.65 -2.54
CA GLY A 126 -6.92 -7.91 -2.58
C GLY A 126 -5.93 -8.36 -1.51
N VAL A 127 -4.82 -7.67 -1.42
CA VAL A 127 -3.76 -7.90 -0.42
C VAL A 127 -3.48 -6.64 0.37
N PHE A 128 -2.98 -6.79 1.59
CA PHE A 128 -2.37 -5.67 2.32
C PHE A 128 -1.06 -5.28 1.64
N LEU A 129 -1.13 -4.29 0.75
CA LEU A 129 -0.03 -3.90 -0.14
C LEU A 129 1.25 -3.51 0.60
N LYS A 130 1.17 -2.98 1.81
CA LYS A 130 2.36 -2.65 2.61
C LYS A 130 3.07 -3.89 3.10
N ASP A 131 2.34 -4.88 3.60
CA ASP A 131 2.90 -6.17 4.01
C ASP A 131 3.54 -6.87 2.80
N ALA A 132 2.84 -6.89 1.67
CA ALA A 132 3.36 -7.45 0.42
C ALA A 132 4.64 -6.74 -0.03
N ALA A 133 4.71 -5.42 0.07
CA ALA A 133 5.87 -4.64 -0.31
C ALA A 133 7.09 -4.89 0.61
N VAL A 134 6.86 -5.09 1.92
CA VAL A 134 7.93 -5.48 2.85
C VAL A 134 8.48 -6.86 2.49
N LEU A 135 7.61 -7.84 2.27
CA LEU A 135 8.01 -9.19 1.88
C LEU A 135 8.67 -9.24 0.50
N ALA A 136 8.32 -8.32 -0.39
CA ALA A 136 8.95 -8.14 -1.68
C ALA A 136 10.27 -7.32 -1.62
N GLY A 137 10.75 -6.94 -0.43
CA GLY A 137 12.01 -6.22 -0.27
C GLY A 137 12.00 -4.76 -0.71
N LEU A 138 10.83 -4.13 -0.84
CA LEU A 138 10.74 -2.75 -1.31
C LEU A 138 11.05 -1.71 -0.20
N GLY A 139 11.08 -2.14 1.05
CA GLY A 139 11.33 -1.28 2.21
C GLY A 139 10.67 -1.82 3.48
N CYS A 140 10.27 -0.94 4.37
CA CYS A 140 9.62 -1.28 5.63
C CYS A 140 8.36 -0.44 5.87
N ILE A 141 7.47 -0.90 6.74
CA ILE A 141 6.37 -0.05 7.25
C ILE A 141 6.97 0.89 8.29
N GLY A 142 6.82 2.20 8.06
CA GLY A 142 7.33 3.23 8.96
C GLY A 142 6.41 3.54 10.13
N LYS A 143 6.91 4.33 11.09
CA LYS A 143 6.12 4.85 12.24
C LYS A 143 4.97 5.78 11.83
N ASN A 144 4.81 6.08 10.56
CA ASN A 144 3.68 6.80 9.95
C ASN A 144 2.68 5.88 9.24
N ASN A 145 2.81 4.57 9.43
CA ASN A 145 1.97 3.55 8.76
C ASN A 145 2.05 3.58 7.22
N LEU A 146 3.11 4.12 6.64
CA LEU A 146 3.35 4.09 5.20
C LEU A 146 4.50 3.14 4.90
N LEU A 147 4.50 2.55 3.68
CA LEU A 147 5.72 1.92 3.20
C LEU A 147 6.78 3.01 3.03
N ILE A 148 7.97 2.77 3.56
CA ILE A 148 9.14 3.62 3.37
C ILE A 148 10.14 2.86 2.52
N THR A 149 10.41 3.35 1.32
CA THR A 149 11.46 2.81 0.45
C THR A 149 12.76 3.59 0.65
N PRO A 150 13.95 2.99 0.41
CA PRO A 150 15.22 3.69 0.57
C PRO A 150 15.32 4.99 -0.23
N ASP A 151 14.96 4.95 -1.51
CA ASP A 151 15.17 6.07 -2.43
C ASP A 151 14.04 7.10 -2.44
N TYR A 152 12.79 6.67 -2.23
CA TYR A 152 11.61 7.53 -2.37
C TYR A 152 10.91 7.80 -1.04
N GLY A 153 11.39 7.18 0.05
CA GLY A 153 10.74 7.28 1.35
C GLY A 153 9.29 6.83 1.28
N PRO A 154 8.36 7.52 1.97
CA PRO A 154 6.94 7.17 1.95
C PRO A 154 6.18 7.68 0.72
N ARG A 155 6.85 8.37 -0.21
CA ARG A 155 6.24 8.98 -1.40
C ARG A 155 6.11 8.00 -2.54
N ILE A 156 5.43 6.89 -2.28
CA ILE A 156 5.22 5.80 -3.23
C ILE A 156 3.79 5.27 -3.12
N ARG A 157 3.23 4.82 -4.23
CA ARG A 157 1.94 4.13 -4.28
C ARG A 157 2.14 2.75 -4.87
N LEU A 158 1.38 1.78 -4.37
CA LEU A 158 1.62 0.36 -4.59
C LEU A 158 0.48 -0.28 -5.37
N ARG A 159 0.85 -1.30 -6.14
CA ARG A 159 -0.04 -2.29 -6.72
C ARG A 159 0.64 -3.65 -6.71
N ALA A 160 -0.17 -4.70 -6.82
CA ALA A 160 0.35 -6.05 -6.95
C ALA A 160 -0.50 -6.88 -7.93
N LEU A 161 0.09 -7.97 -8.42
CA LEU A 161 -0.61 -9.04 -9.12
C LEU A 161 -0.07 -10.39 -8.65
N PHE A 162 -0.92 -11.42 -8.66
CA PHE A 162 -0.47 -12.79 -8.41
C PHE A 162 0.11 -13.42 -9.66
N LEU A 163 1.09 -14.28 -9.44
CA LEU A 163 1.75 -15.10 -10.43
C LEU A 163 1.53 -16.58 -10.09
N ASP A 164 1.20 -17.37 -11.09
CA ASP A 164 1.10 -18.83 -10.99
C ASP A 164 2.47 -19.47 -11.26
N ALA A 165 3.46 -19.06 -10.49
CA ALA A 165 4.82 -19.57 -10.53
C ALA A 165 5.47 -19.46 -9.15
N ASP A 166 6.19 -20.50 -8.75
CA ASP A 166 7.02 -20.49 -7.54
C ASP A 166 8.33 -19.74 -7.86
N LEU A 167 8.42 -18.49 -7.37
CA LEU A 167 9.54 -17.60 -7.58
C LEU A 167 10.24 -17.32 -6.25
N ALA A 168 11.56 -17.13 -6.28
CA ALA A 168 12.30 -16.73 -5.11
C ALA A 168 11.89 -15.30 -4.69
N PRO A 169 11.47 -15.10 -3.41
CA PRO A 169 11.14 -13.76 -2.93
C PRO A 169 12.38 -12.86 -2.93
N THR A 170 12.18 -11.58 -3.19
CA THR A 170 13.25 -10.58 -3.22
C THR A 170 13.49 -9.90 -1.88
N GLY A 171 12.71 -10.21 -0.87
CA GLY A 171 12.81 -9.67 0.48
C GLY A 171 12.44 -10.69 1.56
N PRO A 172 12.27 -10.23 2.78
CA PRO A 172 12.42 -8.84 3.24
C PRO A 172 13.87 -8.35 3.26
N VAL A 173 14.06 -7.03 3.32
CA VAL A 173 15.38 -6.39 3.47
C VAL A 173 15.56 -5.85 4.88
N ASP A 174 16.80 -5.85 5.37
CA ASP A 174 17.15 -5.20 6.64
C ASP A 174 17.24 -3.68 6.42
N PHE A 175 16.14 -2.98 6.68
CA PHE A 175 16.02 -1.55 6.48
C PHE A 175 15.13 -0.92 7.55
N ASP A 176 15.74 -0.20 8.50
CA ASP A 176 15.03 0.53 9.56
C ASP A 176 15.40 2.01 9.64
N PRO A 177 14.84 2.86 8.81
CA PRO A 177 15.07 4.30 8.85
C PRO A 177 14.37 4.99 10.03
N CYS A 178 13.51 4.28 10.76
CA CYS A 178 12.81 4.81 11.93
C CYS A 178 13.60 4.59 13.24
N ALA A 179 14.66 3.78 13.24
CA ALA A 179 15.58 3.68 14.35
C ALA A 179 16.25 5.04 14.60
N GLY A 180 16.21 5.53 15.84
CA GLY A 180 16.75 6.84 16.20
C GLY A 180 16.06 8.07 15.60
N CYS A 181 14.99 7.89 14.81
CA CYS A 181 14.22 8.99 14.23
C CYS A 181 13.45 9.76 15.29
N ARG A 182 13.37 11.11 15.14
CA ARG A 182 12.60 12.01 16.02
C ARG A 182 11.06 11.85 15.90
N VAL A 183 10.59 10.96 15.04
CA VAL A 183 9.16 10.63 14.81
C VAL A 183 8.29 11.87 14.51
N ASN A 184 8.83 12.79 13.71
CA ASN A 184 8.10 14.01 13.35
C ASN A 184 6.79 13.72 12.61
N CYS A 185 6.67 12.57 11.94
CA CYS A 185 5.44 12.16 11.26
C CYS A 185 4.25 12.02 12.23
N ARG A 186 4.46 11.52 13.46
CA ARG A 186 3.42 11.45 14.49
C ARG A 186 3.07 12.81 15.05
N LYS A 187 4.10 13.61 15.33
CA LYS A 187 3.93 14.97 15.89
C LYS A 187 3.15 15.91 14.96
N VAL A 188 3.23 15.70 13.65
CA VAL A 188 2.54 16.54 12.67
C VAL A 188 1.14 16.04 12.33
N CYS A 189 0.74 14.88 12.84
CA CYS A 189 -0.59 14.32 12.60
C CYS A 189 -1.66 15.19 13.29
N PRO A 190 -2.57 15.81 12.52
CA PRO A 190 -3.53 16.74 13.11
C PRO A 190 -4.61 16.06 13.95
N GLU A 191 -4.84 14.77 13.71
CA GLU A 191 -5.85 13.98 14.42
C GLU A 191 -5.23 12.96 15.39
N HIS A 192 -3.90 12.96 15.58
CA HIS A 192 -3.21 12.08 16.53
C HIS A 192 -3.42 10.57 16.27
N ALA A 193 -3.64 10.18 15.01
CA ALA A 193 -3.98 8.81 14.63
C ALA A 193 -2.88 7.76 14.88
N MET A 194 -1.74 8.14 15.44
CA MET A 194 -0.59 7.25 15.66
C MET A 194 -0.03 7.35 17.09
N ASP A 195 -0.84 7.82 18.05
CA ASP A 195 -0.37 8.05 19.42
C ASP A 195 -0.36 6.76 20.25
N GLU A 196 -1.29 5.83 19.97
CA GLU A 196 -1.47 4.61 20.75
C GLU A 196 -1.40 3.35 19.88
N LYS A 197 -0.90 2.25 20.46
CA LYS A 197 -0.90 0.93 19.84
C LYS A 197 -2.33 0.40 19.78
N ALA A 198 -2.78 0.02 18.59
CA ALA A 198 -4.11 -0.58 18.43
C ALA A 198 -4.19 -1.94 19.15
N ALA A 199 -5.31 -2.20 19.84
CA ALA A 199 -5.50 -3.40 20.65
C ALA A 199 -5.29 -4.70 19.87
N VAL A 200 -5.65 -4.74 18.59
CA VAL A 200 -5.46 -5.90 17.70
C VAL A 200 -3.99 -6.29 17.51
N PHE A 201 -3.05 -5.38 17.77
CA PHE A 201 -1.61 -5.63 17.70
C PHE A 201 -0.97 -5.90 19.06
N ALA A 202 -1.73 -5.97 20.15
CA ALA A 202 -1.18 -6.15 21.50
C ALA A 202 -0.39 -7.47 21.67
N SER A 203 -0.76 -8.50 20.91
CA SER A 203 -0.08 -9.81 20.92
C SER A 203 1.15 -9.89 20.02
N PHE A 204 1.45 -8.86 19.24
CA PHE A 204 2.62 -8.82 18.39
C PHE A 204 3.74 -8.05 19.07
N ASP A 205 4.97 -8.55 18.92
CA ASP A 205 6.16 -7.78 19.27
C ASP A 205 6.27 -6.52 18.42
N ASP A 206 7.10 -5.57 18.82
CA ASP A 206 7.39 -4.34 18.06
C ASP A 206 8.17 -4.70 16.79
N SER A 207 7.47 -5.32 15.84
CA SER A 207 8.02 -5.77 14.57
C SER A 207 8.06 -4.63 13.56
N LEU A 208 9.07 -4.63 12.72
CA LEU A 208 9.18 -3.69 11.60
C LEU A 208 8.05 -3.83 10.57
N ASN A 209 7.35 -4.96 10.58
CA ASN A 209 6.28 -5.29 9.65
C ASN A 209 4.88 -4.91 10.15
N LEU A 210 4.74 -4.47 11.41
CA LEU A 210 3.46 -3.98 11.93
C LEU A 210 3.07 -2.64 11.30
N PRO A 211 1.78 -2.38 11.11
CA PRO A 211 1.29 -1.03 10.82
C PRO A 211 1.88 -0.02 11.81
N ALA A 212 2.41 1.09 11.29
CA ALA A 212 3.17 2.08 12.06
C ALA A 212 4.39 1.52 12.83
N ARG A 213 4.92 0.35 12.43
CA ARG A 213 6.06 -0.40 13.00
C ARG A 213 5.89 -0.94 14.41
N ASP A 214 5.06 -0.34 15.23
CA ASP A 214 4.77 -0.71 16.61
C ASP A 214 3.27 -0.93 16.86
N GLY A 215 2.49 -0.97 15.77
CA GLY A 215 1.03 -1.13 15.85
C GLY A 215 0.29 0.16 16.25
N ALA A 216 0.99 1.28 16.37
CA ALA A 216 0.40 2.55 16.79
C ALA A 216 -0.24 3.30 15.61
N TYR A 217 -1.37 2.81 15.13
CA TYR A 217 -2.13 3.44 14.07
C TYR A 217 -3.62 3.13 14.20
N ASP A 218 -4.41 4.19 14.25
CA ASP A 218 -5.86 4.14 14.20
C ASP A 218 -6.37 4.69 12.87
N ARG A 219 -7.02 3.81 12.09
CA ARG A 219 -7.54 4.13 10.76
C ARG A 219 -8.75 5.06 10.84
N GLU A 220 -9.61 4.89 11.83
CA GLU A 220 -10.83 5.70 11.98
C GLU A 220 -10.47 7.14 12.33
N ILE A 221 -9.53 7.32 13.26
CA ILE A 221 -9.01 8.65 13.60
C ILE A 221 -8.35 9.31 12.38
N CYS A 222 -7.53 8.58 11.62
CA CYS A 222 -6.96 9.12 10.38
C CYS A 222 -8.04 9.51 9.37
N ASN A 223 -9.12 8.73 9.28
CA ASN A 223 -10.22 8.98 8.36
C ASN A 223 -10.97 10.28 8.67
N ILE A 224 -11.05 10.72 9.93
CA ILE A 224 -11.64 12.01 10.31
C ILE A 224 -11.00 13.17 9.52
N ARG A 225 -9.67 13.17 9.37
CA ARG A 225 -9.00 14.21 8.56
C ARG A 225 -9.33 14.08 7.07
N ILE A 226 -9.41 12.87 6.57
CA ILE A 226 -9.74 12.63 5.16
C ILE A 226 -11.15 13.14 4.84
N GLU A 227 -12.11 12.92 5.74
CA GLU A 227 -13.48 13.42 5.59
C GLU A 227 -13.56 14.95 5.63
N LYS A 228 -12.77 15.59 6.50
CA LYS A 228 -12.62 17.06 6.50
C LYS A 228 -12.05 17.55 5.16
N ASP A 229 -11.03 16.91 4.61
CA ASP A 229 -10.45 17.26 3.32
C ASP A 229 -11.48 17.12 2.16
N ILE A 230 -12.34 16.10 2.22
CA ILE A 230 -13.45 15.92 1.27
C ILE A 230 -14.46 17.07 1.41
N ALA A 231 -14.87 17.40 2.62
CA ALA A 231 -15.80 18.49 2.86
C ALA A 231 -15.24 19.85 2.39
N GLU A 232 -13.98 20.13 2.68
CA GLU A 232 -13.27 21.32 2.23
C GLU A 232 -13.21 21.40 0.68
N SER A 233 -13.03 20.30 -0.01
CA SER A 233 -12.98 20.26 -1.49
C SER A 233 -14.31 20.59 -2.15
N ARG A 234 -15.43 20.43 -1.46
CA ARG A 234 -16.79 20.72 -1.95
C ARG A 234 -17.17 22.20 -1.80
N THR A 235 -16.47 22.95 -0.96
CA THR A 235 -16.74 24.36 -0.63
C THR A 235 -15.83 25.30 -1.41
N THR A 236 -15.79 25.19 -2.73
CA THR A 236 -14.97 26.09 -3.56
C THR A 236 -15.70 27.41 -3.82
N PRO A 237 -14.97 28.54 -4.00
CA PRO A 237 -15.58 29.85 -4.32
C PRO A 237 -16.42 29.86 -5.61
N THR A 238 -16.16 28.91 -6.51
CA THR A 238 -16.87 28.78 -7.80
C THR A 238 -18.13 27.93 -7.70
N GLY A 239 -18.43 27.34 -6.53
CA GLY A 239 -19.56 26.40 -6.34
C GLY A 239 -19.41 25.07 -7.05
N ARG A 240 -18.29 24.80 -7.73
CA ARG A 240 -17.98 23.52 -8.34
C ARG A 240 -17.00 22.75 -7.45
N PRO A 241 -17.26 21.46 -7.15
CA PRO A 241 -16.30 20.67 -6.39
C PRO A 241 -14.92 20.64 -7.05
N GLY A 242 -13.90 20.99 -6.30
CA GLY A 242 -12.51 20.83 -6.70
C GLY A 242 -12.00 19.41 -6.41
N PRO A 243 -10.79 19.08 -6.84
CA PRO A 243 -10.18 17.80 -6.46
C PRO A 243 -9.90 17.77 -4.95
N THR A 244 -10.18 16.64 -4.30
CA THR A 244 -9.84 16.45 -2.90
C THR A 244 -8.33 16.25 -2.75
N LYS A 245 -7.72 17.09 -1.93
CA LYS A 245 -6.29 17.03 -1.60
C LYS A 245 -6.12 16.40 -0.23
N TYR A 246 -6.07 15.07 -0.19
CA TYR A 246 -5.94 14.35 1.07
C TYR A 246 -4.70 14.74 1.87
N CYS A 247 -4.82 14.69 3.20
CA CYS A 247 -3.73 14.93 4.12
C CYS A 247 -2.53 14.00 3.83
N ARG A 248 -1.35 14.60 3.65
CA ARG A 248 -0.06 13.92 3.45
C ARG A 248 1.02 14.44 4.40
N ARG A 249 0.63 15.03 5.54
CA ARG A 249 1.58 15.66 6.46
C ARG A 249 2.64 14.69 6.98
N CYS A 250 2.22 13.49 7.42
CA CYS A 250 3.12 12.45 7.89
C CYS A 250 4.04 11.90 6.80
N GLU A 251 3.60 11.95 5.53
CA GLU A 251 4.40 11.56 4.37
C GLU A 251 5.45 12.63 4.03
N PHE A 252 5.04 13.89 3.95
CA PHE A 252 5.93 14.97 3.53
C PHE A 252 6.98 15.36 4.57
N ILE A 253 6.71 15.18 5.85
CA ILE A 253 7.68 15.47 6.92
C ILE A 253 8.75 14.38 7.06
N CYS A 254 8.53 13.19 6.49
CA CYS A 254 9.49 12.12 6.56
C CYS A 254 10.80 12.53 5.86
N PRO A 255 11.96 12.41 6.53
CA PRO A 255 13.24 12.81 5.94
C PRO A 255 13.80 11.77 4.95
N VAL A 256 13.21 10.57 4.89
CA VAL A 256 13.70 9.48 4.04
C VAL A 256 13.28 9.70 2.60
N GLY A 257 14.20 9.44 1.68
CA GLY A 257 14.01 9.56 0.24
C GLY A 257 14.13 11.01 -0.27
N LYS A 258 14.25 11.14 -1.58
CA LYS A 258 14.44 12.40 -2.32
C LYS A 258 13.14 13.13 -2.61
#